data_43dd893724288eb85e2d594b8448dbb7
#
_entry.id   43dd893724288eb85e2d594b8448dbb7
#
_cell.length_a   1.000
_cell.length_b   1.000
_cell.length_c   1.000
_cell.angle_alpha   90.00
_cell.angle_beta   90.00
_cell.angle_gamma   90.00
#
_symmetry.space_group_name_H-M   'P 1'
#
loop_
_entity.id
_entity.type
_entity.pdbx_description
1 polymer ?
#
loop_
_entity_poly.entity_id
_entity_poly.type
_entity_poly.pdbx_seq_one_letter_code
_entity_poly.pdbx_strand_id
1 'polypeptide(L)'
;MDQDDLTAAADPSGPVLPPVQAEPSGRTGALYRRFVAPLLLQDDGSDAEQLSRATLSLLAQASLRRQWPLVRGTLEGLAGELQRRDPRLQQTLFGCRFANPRGLAAGFDKNGVAAGLWDRFGFGFAELGTITWHAQPGNPRPRLFRLAAERAALNRMGFNNEGARAVKRILEQQLLPPPGQRPAVLGLNFGKSRLTSLELAPDDYASSLELLAPLADYAVVNVSSPNTPGLRDLQEESLLRRLVERLRRLPACPPLLVKIAPDLEDDAIDTIARLAYEEGLAGIIAVNTSQDRLGLADRRLAGSGRTLAEEAGGLSGRPLRGRALEVLRRLRATAGPALPLIGVGGIDSAPIAWERITAGASLVQVYTGWIYEGPELVPRILEGLSQQLDRHGLRTIAEAVGSGLPWR
;
A
#
# COMPACT_ATOMS: atom_id res chain seq x y z
N MET A 1 -14.92 -21.74 50.77
CA MET A 1 -15.40 -20.53 50.09
C MET A 1 -14.39 -20.19 49.03
N ASP A 2 -14.77 -20.55 47.93
CA ASP A 2 -14.24 -20.87 46.63
C ASP A 2 -13.39 -19.74 46.02
N GLN A 3 -12.19 -20.14 45.64
CA GLN A 3 -11.36 -19.46 44.66
C GLN A 3 -11.42 -20.30 43.37
N ASP A 4 -12.44 -20.08 42.58
CA ASP A 4 -12.51 -20.57 41.18
C ASP A 4 -13.51 -19.63 40.48
N ASP A 5 -12.97 -18.70 39.67
CA ASP A 5 -13.60 -18.16 38.47
C ASP A 5 -12.81 -16.94 37.96
N LEU A 6 -11.82 -17.16 37.12
CA LEU A 6 -11.27 -16.13 36.22
C LEU A 6 -10.32 -16.80 35.18
N THR A 7 -10.89 -17.68 34.34
CA THR A 7 -10.24 -18.03 33.06
C THR A 7 -11.29 -18.18 31.98
N ALA A 8 -11.87 -17.06 31.56
CA ALA A 8 -12.57 -17.01 30.28
C ALA A 8 -11.53 -16.67 29.20
N ALA A 9 -11.03 -17.70 28.54
CA ALA A 9 -10.24 -17.55 27.33
C ALA A 9 -11.07 -16.83 26.26
N ALA A 10 -10.60 -15.68 25.77
CA ALA A 10 -11.22 -14.96 24.67
C ALA A 10 -11.19 -15.85 23.40
N ASP A 11 -12.37 -16.12 22.86
CA ASP A 11 -12.59 -16.82 21.60
C ASP A 11 -11.88 -16.08 20.45
N PRO A 12 -10.93 -16.71 19.71
CA PRO A 12 -10.21 -16.08 18.61
C PRO A 12 -11.03 -15.96 17.32
N SER A 13 -12.28 -16.43 17.30
CA SER A 13 -13.17 -16.25 16.16
C SER A 13 -13.97 -14.96 16.29
N GLY A 14 -13.37 -13.83 15.89
CA GLY A 14 -14.14 -12.61 15.67
C GLY A 14 -15.30 -12.87 14.69
N PRO A 15 -16.41 -12.09 14.74
CA PRO A 15 -17.61 -12.36 13.99
C PRO A 15 -17.30 -12.52 12.49
N VAL A 16 -17.61 -13.71 11.95
CA VAL A 16 -17.58 -14.00 10.51
C VAL A 16 -18.62 -13.09 9.87
N LEU A 17 -18.13 -12.01 9.24
CA LEU A 17 -19.00 -11.13 8.46
C LEU A 17 -19.63 -11.96 7.33
N PRO A 18 -20.96 -11.89 7.14
CA PRO A 18 -21.62 -12.60 6.06
C PRO A 18 -21.01 -12.22 4.71
N PRO A 19 -21.00 -13.13 3.73
CA PRO A 19 -20.50 -12.83 2.40
C PRO A 19 -21.27 -11.62 1.85
N VAL A 20 -20.55 -10.57 1.51
CA VAL A 20 -21.12 -9.41 0.83
C VAL A 20 -21.70 -9.92 -0.48
N GLN A 21 -23.03 -9.86 -0.62
CA GLN A 21 -23.70 -10.22 -1.87
C GLN A 21 -23.06 -9.41 -3.00
N ALA A 22 -22.64 -10.11 -4.04
CA ALA A 22 -22.03 -9.48 -5.21
C ALA A 22 -23.09 -8.61 -5.90
N GLU A 23 -23.01 -7.31 -5.68
CA GLU A 23 -23.80 -6.35 -6.47
C GLU A 23 -23.47 -6.47 -7.96
N PRO A 24 -24.39 -6.12 -8.88
CA PRO A 24 -24.18 -6.27 -10.30
C PRO A 24 -22.92 -5.51 -10.71
N SER A 25 -21.96 -6.24 -11.25
CA SER A 25 -20.68 -5.68 -11.69
C SER A 25 -20.85 -4.87 -12.96
N GLY A 26 -20.21 -3.70 -13.01
CA GLY A 26 -20.00 -2.96 -14.24
C GLY A 26 -19.26 -3.78 -15.31
N ARG A 27 -19.20 -3.28 -16.54
CA ARG A 27 -18.56 -4.00 -17.66
C ARG A 27 -17.10 -4.37 -17.37
N THR A 28 -16.34 -3.46 -16.78
CA THR A 28 -14.92 -3.65 -16.45
C THR A 28 -14.72 -4.78 -15.44
N GLY A 29 -15.53 -4.86 -14.40
CA GLY A 29 -15.44 -5.93 -13.42
C GLY A 29 -15.88 -7.29 -13.97
N ALA A 30 -16.90 -7.32 -14.83
CA ALA A 30 -17.32 -8.53 -15.51
C ALA A 30 -16.20 -9.09 -16.43
N LEU A 31 -15.55 -8.23 -17.21
CA LEU A 31 -14.40 -8.59 -18.05
C LEU A 31 -13.22 -9.07 -17.19
N TYR A 32 -12.92 -8.37 -16.11
CA TYR A 32 -11.86 -8.77 -15.18
C TYR A 32 -12.11 -10.19 -14.64
N ARG A 33 -13.29 -10.44 -14.07
CA ARG A 33 -13.62 -11.77 -13.51
C ARG A 33 -13.64 -12.88 -14.55
N ARG A 34 -14.08 -12.60 -15.78
CA ARG A 34 -14.21 -13.61 -16.82
C ARG A 34 -12.88 -13.97 -17.48
N PHE A 35 -12.00 -12.99 -17.70
CA PHE A 35 -10.80 -13.18 -18.52
C PHE A 35 -9.48 -12.96 -17.79
N VAL A 36 -9.43 -12.10 -16.79
CA VAL A 36 -8.18 -11.72 -16.12
C VAL A 36 -8.00 -12.46 -14.80
N ALA A 37 -9.03 -12.48 -13.95
CA ALA A 37 -8.96 -13.14 -12.65
C ALA A 37 -8.62 -14.64 -12.73
N PRO A 38 -9.20 -15.45 -13.65
CA PRO A 38 -8.86 -16.87 -13.74
C PRO A 38 -7.37 -17.10 -14.05
N LEU A 39 -6.75 -16.19 -14.81
CA LEU A 39 -5.33 -16.28 -15.14
C LEU A 39 -4.44 -15.74 -14.00
N LEU A 40 -4.86 -14.64 -13.35
CA LEU A 40 -4.09 -14.03 -12.29
C LEU A 40 -4.12 -14.81 -10.99
N LEU A 41 -5.19 -15.56 -10.72
CA LEU A 41 -5.47 -16.16 -9.42
C LEU A 41 -5.22 -17.68 -9.39
N GLN A 42 -4.63 -18.25 -10.44
CA GLN A 42 -4.21 -19.65 -10.45
C GLN A 42 -3.17 -19.91 -9.35
N ASP A 43 -3.41 -20.96 -8.56
CA ASP A 43 -2.49 -21.48 -7.53
C ASP A 43 -1.89 -22.82 -8.04
N ASP A 44 -1.51 -22.85 -9.31
CA ASP A 44 -1.03 -24.03 -10.03
C ASP A 44 0.49 -24.03 -10.26
N GLY A 45 1.20 -23.07 -9.64
CA GLY A 45 2.63 -22.89 -9.83
C GLY A 45 2.99 -22.06 -11.08
N SER A 46 2.01 -21.54 -11.82
CA SER A 46 2.26 -20.61 -12.92
C SER A 46 2.97 -19.32 -12.42
N ASP A 47 3.79 -18.71 -13.29
CA ASP A 47 4.55 -17.51 -12.92
C ASP A 47 3.62 -16.28 -12.79
N ALA A 48 3.05 -16.12 -11.60
CA ALA A 48 2.20 -14.98 -11.25
C ALA A 48 2.89 -13.60 -11.50
N GLU A 49 4.22 -13.56 -11.51
CA GLU A 49 4.97 -12.35 -11.83
C GLU A 49 4.91 -12.02 -13.33
N GLN A 50 4.98 -13.00 -14.21
CA GLN A 50 4.91 -12.76 -15.67
C GLN A 50 3.60 -12.08 -16.07
N LEU A 51 2.48 -12.56 -15.57
CA LEU A 51 1.18 -11.99 -15.90
C LEU A 51 1.01 -10.58 -15.31
N SER A 52 1.48 -10.35 -14.08
CA SER A 52 1.50 -9.02 -13.49
C SER A 52 2.36 -8.04 -14.31
N ARG A 53 3.50 -8.50 -14.84
CA ARG A 53 4.37 -7.69 -15.71
C ARG A 53 3.73 -7.39 -17.05
N ALA A 54 3.07 -8.37 -17.68
CA ALA A 54 2.36 -8.18 -18.94
C ALA A 54 1.23 -7.16 -18.80
N THR A 55 0.44 -7.26 -17.73
CA THR A 55 -0.62 -6.28 -17.42
C THR A 55 -0.04 -4.88 -17.25
N LEU A 56 1.04 -4.75 -16.48
CA LEU A 56 1.68 -3.45 -16.24
C LEU A 56 2.31 -2.87 -17.53
N SER A 57 2.83 -3.72 -18.44
CA SER A 57 3.32 -3.29 -19.74
C SER A 57 2.21 -2.72 -20.63
N LEU A 58 1.02 -3.31 -20.62
CA LEU A 58 -0.14 -2.74 -21.32
C LEU A 58 -0.56 -1.39 -20.76
N LEU A 59 -0.61 -1.27 -19.44
CA LEU A 59 -0.89 0.01 -18.77
C LEU A 59 0.18 1.06 -19.09
N ALA A 60 1.45 0.68 -19.14
CA ALA A 60 2.54 1.58 -19.53
C ALA A 60 2.34 2.15 -20.94
N GLN A 61 1.98 1.30 -21.90
CA GLN A 61 1.69 1.74 -23.27
C GLN A 61 0.47 2.68 -23.34
N ALA A 62 -0.58 2.37 -22.57
CA ALA A 62 -1.74 3.24 -22.47
C ALA A 62 -1.39 4.59 -21.81
N SER A 63 -0.55 4.60 -20.77
CA SER A 63 -0.10 5.82 -20.10
C SER A 63 0.66 6.74 -21.03
N LEU A 64 1.61 6.22 -21.79
CA LEU A 64 2.38 7.00 -22.76
C LEU A 64 1.52 7.56 -23.89
N ARG A 65 0.48 6.84 -24.30
CA ARG A 65 -0.42 7.22 -25.40
C ARG A 65 -1.74 7.81 -24.94
N ARG A 66 -1.89 8.18 -23.67
CA ARG A 66 -3.17 8.62 -23.09
C ARG A 66 -3.78 9.86 -23.76
N GLN A 67 -2.97 10.64 -24.51
CA GLN A 67 -3.45 11.79 -25.28
C GLN A 67 -3.98 11.40 -26.68
N TRP A 68 -3.71 10.19 -27.16
CA TRP A 68 -4.20 9.75 -28.45
C TRP A 68 -5.72 9.57 -28.42
N PRO A 69 -6.47 10.03 -29.43
CA PRO A 69 -7.94 10.08 -29.36
C PRO A 69 -8.61 8.77 -28.95
N LEU A 70 -8.19 7.66 -29.54
CA LEU A 70 -8.75 6.33 -29.24
C LEU A 70 -8.44 5.88 -27.81
N VAL A 71 -7.17 6.02 -27.36
CA VAL A 71 -6.75 5.64 -26.01
C VAL A 71 -7.45 6.54 -24.99
N ARG A 72 -7.50 7.84 -25.25
CA ARG A 72 -8.20 8.81 -24.40
C ARG A 72 -9.68 8.45 -24.22
N GLY A 73 -10.41 8.18 -25.31
CA GLY A 73 -11.81 7.78 -25.24
C GLY A 73 -12.04 6.50 -24.43
N THR A 74 -11.14 5.50 -24.59
CA THR A 74 -11.18 4.27 -23.78
C THR A 74 -10.95 4.56 -22.29
N LEU A 75 -9.98 5.42 -21.97
CA LEU A 75 -9.66 5.80 -20.58
C LEU A 75 -10.76 6.68 -19.96
N GLU A 76 -11.43 7.53 -20.74
CA GLU A 76 -12.58 8.30 -20.29
C GLU A 76 -13.77 7.38 -19.97
N GLY A 77 -14.03 6.38 -20.81
CA GLY A 77 -15.03 5.34 -20.53
C GLY A 77 -14.74 4.57 -19.25
N LEU A 78 -13.48 4.15 -19.07
CA LEU A 78 -13.00 3.48 -17.84
C LEU A 78 -13.19 4.38 -16.60
N ALA A 79 -12.81 5.66 -16.70
CA ALA A 79 -12.97 6.61 -15.63
C ALA A 79 -14.46 6.85 -15.30
N GLY A 80 -15.34 6.92 -16.29
CA GLY A 80 -16.78 7.02 -16.08
C GLY A 80 -17.38 5.87 -15.28
N GLU A 81 -16.81 4.66 -15.45
CA GLU A 81 -17.24 3.46 -14.72
C GLU A 81 -16.62 3.36 -13.31
N LEU A 82 -15.34 3.72 -13.15
CA LEU A 82 -14.59 3.43 -11.92
C LEU A 82 -14.41 4.64 -10.98
N GLN A 83 -14.49 5.87 -11.48
CA GLN A 83 -14.38 7.03 -10.60
C GLN A 83 -15.68 7.26 -9.82
N ARG A 84 -15.53 7.61 -8.55
CA ARG A 84 -16.62 8.11 -7.70
C ARG A 84 -16.19 9.45 -7.12
N ARG A 85 -17.06 10.45 -7.26
CA ARG A 85 -16.79 11.82 -6.80
C ARG A 85 -17.76 12.17 -5.69
N ASP A 86 -17.28 12.15 -4.48
CA ASP A 86 -17.97 12.68 -3.31
C ASP A 86 -17.03 13.69 -2.62
N PRO A 87 -17.38 14.99 -2.60
CA PRO A 87 -16.55 16.02 -1.98
C PRO A 87 -16.24 15.74 -0.51
N ARG A 88 -17.10 15.00 0.20
CA ARG A 88 -16.93 14.64 1.59
C ARG A 88 -15.77 13.66 1.82
N LEU A 89 -15.35 12.93 0.78
CA LEU A 89 -14.20 12.03 0.82
C LEU A 89 -12.86 12.73 0.56
N GLN A 90 -12.87 14.01 0.21
CA GLN A 90 -11.66 14.78 -0.03
C GLN A 90 -10.97 15.14 1.28
N GLN A 91 -9.63 15.15 1.27
CA GLN A 91 -8.81 15.57 2.39
C GLN A 91 -7.58 16.34 1.90
N THR A 92 -7.11 17.28 2.71
CA THR A 92 -5.80 17.90 2.53
C THR A 92 -4.90 17.47 3.69
N LEU A 93 -3.83 16.75 3.39
CA LEU A 93 -2.89 16.22 4.36
C LEU A 93 -1.47 16.56 3.89
N PHE A 94 -0.59 16.97 4.82
CA PHE A 94 0.80 17.31 4.53
C PHE A 94 0.99 18.11 3.23
N GLY A 95 0.11 19.08 2.97
CA GLY A 95 0.14 19.96 1.79
C GLY A 95 -0.42 19.34 0.50
N CYS A 96 -0.76 18.05 0.47
CA CYS A 96 -1.33 17.36 -0.68
C CYS A 96 -2.85 17.29 -0.60
N ARG A 97 -3.54 17.57 -1.72
CA ARG A 97 -5.00 17.45 -1.83
C ARG A 97 -5.38 16.09 -2.41
N PHE A 98 -5.94 15.23 -1.59
CA PHE A 98 -6.43 13.90 -1.97
C PHE A 98 -7.89 13.97 -2.39
N ALA A 99 -8.20 13.55 -3.63
CA ALA A 99 -9.58 13.52 -4.14
C ALA A 99 -10.48 12.52 -3.40
N ASN A 100 -9.88 11.48 -2.83
CA ASN A 100 -10.52 10.51 -1.95
C ASN A 100 -9.44 9.80 -1.10
N PRO A 101 -9.80 9.10 0.00
CA PRO A 101 -8.82 8.53 0.94
C PRO A 101 -8.15 7.25 0.45
N ARG A 102 -8.38 6.80 -0.79
CA ARG A 102 -7.95 5.50 -1.25
C ARG A 102 -6.80 5.57 -2.24
N GLY A 103 -5.74 4.80 -1.98
CA GLY A 103 -4.54 4.73 -2.79
C GLY A 103 -4.13 3.33 -3.23
N LEU A 104 -3.28 3.29 -4.26
CA LEU A 104 -2.53 2.13 -4.67
C LEU A 104 -1.26 2.03 -3.84
N ALA A 105 -0.98 0.86 -3.25
CA ALA A 105 0.22 0.65 -2.44
C ALA A 105 1.47 0.45 -3.29
N ALA A 106 2.63 0.85 -2.75
CA ALA A 106 3.94 0.58 -3.35
C ALA A 106 4.16 -0.91 -3.66
N GLY A 107 4.95 -1.16 -4.67
CA GLY A 107 5.29 -2.50 -5.16
C GLY A 107 4.45 -2.95 -6.36
N PHE A 108 3.32 -2.30 -6.64
CA PHE A 108 2.52 -2.58 -7.82
C PHE A 108 3.15 -1.95 -9.07
N ASP A 109 3.33 -0.65 -9.08
CA ASP A 109 4.03 0.11 -10.14
C ASP A 109 5.38 0.60 -9.65
N LYS A 110 6.38 -0.30 -9.69
CA LYS A 110 7.70 -0.07 -9.09
C LYS A 110 8.50 1.03 -9.78
N ASN A 111 8.30 1.19 -11.09
CA ASN A 111 9.05 2.15 -11.89
C ASN A 111 8.20 3.35 -12.32
N GLY A 112 6.94 3.43 -11.88
CA GLY A 112 6.04 4.51 -12.24
C GLY A 112 5.60 4.50 -13.70
N VAL A 113 5.63 3.34 -14.37
CA VAL A 113 5.34 3.24 -15.82
C VAL A 113 3.89 3.57 -16.19
N ALA A 114 2.97 3.46 -15.24
CA ALA A 114 1.56 3.75 -15.41
C ALA A 114 1.09 4.95 -14.55
N ALA A 115 2.00 5.81 -14.10
CA ALA A 115 1.72 6.91 -13.18
C ALA A 115 0.58 7.84 -13.66
N GLY A 116 0.42 8.02 -14.97
CA GLY A 116 -0.62 8.86 -15.58
C GLY A 116 -2.00 8.22 -15.67
N LEU A 117 -2.22 7.02 -15.09
CA LEU A 117 -3.50 6.30 -15.24
C LEU A 117 -4.21 6.01 -13.92
N TRP A 118 -3.56 6.13 -12.77
CA TRP A 118 -4.13 5.65 -11.51
C TRP A 118 -5.40 6.40 -11.10
N ASP A 119 -5.52 7.68 -11.48
CA ASP A 119 -6.76 8.44 -11.34
C ASP A 119 -7.92 7.84 -12.16
N ARG A 120 -7.65 7.26 -13.35
CA ARG A 120 -8.66 6.64 -14.21
C ARG A 120 -9.26 5.37 -13.59
N PHE A 121 -8.51 4.72 -12.72
CA PHE A 121 -8.98 3.61 -11.90
C PHE A 121 -9.70 4.06 -10.61
N GLY A 122 -9.88 5.38 -10.42
CA GLY A 122 -10.56 5.96 -9.26
C GLY A 122 -9.71 6.13 -8.02
N PHE A 123 -8.38 5.88 -8.08
CA PHE A 123 -7.48 6.13 -6.96
C PHE A 123 -7.30 7.63 -6.71
N GLY A 124 -7.40 8.05 -5.45
CA GLY A 124 -7.06 9.41 -5.01
C GLY A 124 -5.56 9.65 -4.96
N PHE A 125 -4.77 8.57 -4.84
CA PHE A 125 -3.31 8.61 -4.86
C PHE A 125 -2.70 7.26 -5.25
N ALA A 126 -1.44 7.28 -5.66
CA ALA A 126 -0.66 6.07 -5.90
C ALA A 126 0.75 6.22 -5.31
N GLU A 127 1.22 5.17 -4.62
CA GLU A 127 2.59 5.07 -4.13
C GLU A 127 3.41 4.22 -5.11
N LEU A 128 4.32 4.88 -5.81
CA LEU A 128 5.19 4.27 -6.83
C LEU A 128 6.51 3.80 -6.20
N GLY A 129 7.08 2.73 -6.68
CA GLY A 129 8.30 2.17 -6.09
C GLY A 129 8.05 0.77 -5.49
N THR A 130 8.97 0.24 -4.72
CA THR A 130 10.14 0.89 -4.09
C THR A 130 11.25 1.11 -5.13
N ILE A 131 11.77 2.31 -5.13
CA ILE A 131 12.86 2.77 -5.99
C ILE A 131 14.15 2.74 -5.17
N THR A 132 15.24 2.24 -5.77
CA THR A 132 16.59 2.28 -5.18
C THR A 132 17.50 3.14 -6.05
N TRP A 133 18.59 3.66 -5.49
CA TRP A 133 19.55 4.44 -6.26
C TRP A 133 20.09 3.65 -7.45
N HIS A 134 20.54 2.43 -7.20
CA HIS A 134 21.00 1.52 -8.25
C HIS A 134 19.85 0.66 -8.77
N ALA A 135 19.85 0.39 -10.08
CA ALA A 135 19.00 -0.63 -10.68
C ALA A 135 19.32 -2.00 -10.08
N GLN A 136 18.31 -2.81 -9.84
CA GLN A 136 18.54 -4.16 -9.33
C GLN A 136 17.48 -5.16 -9.81
N PRO A 137 17.88 -6.41 -10.15
CA PRO A 137 16.97 -7.43 -10.68
C PRO A 137 16.02 -8.01 -9.62
N GLY A 138 16.33 -7.79 -8.34
CA GLY A 138 15.66 -8.42 -7.20
C GLY A 138 16.17 -9.84 -6.92
N ASN A 139 15.40 -10.59 -6.14
CA ASN A 139 15.74 -11.96 -5.74
C ASN A 139 15.49 -12.96 -6.89
N PRO A 140 16.11 -14.16 -6.87
CA PRO A 140 15.85 -15.22 -7.82
C PRO A 140 14.37 -15.64 -7.87
N ARG A 141 13.91 -16.09 -9.03
CA ARG A 141 12.58 -16.66 -9.24
C ARG A 141 12.55 -18.16 -8.95
N PRO A 142 11.36 -18.69 -8.57
CA PRO A 142 10.09 -18.04 -8.32
C PRO A 142 10.13 -17.19 -7.05
N ARG A 143 9.48 -16.03 -7.05
CA ARG A 143 9.52 -15.05 -5.96
C ARG A 143 8.18 -14.38 -5.64
N LEU A 144 7.12 -14.87 -6.28
CA LEU A 144 5.73 -14.45 -6.03
C LEU A 144 4.84 -15.68 -6.10
N PHE A 145 4.14 -15.96 -5.01
CA PHE A 145 3.24 -17.10 -4.87
C PHE A 145 1.84 -16.59 -4.50
N ARG A 146 0.83 -17.11 -5.18
CA ARG A 146 -0.57 -16.86 -4.88
C ARG A 146 -1.09 -17.90 -3.91
N LEU A 147 -1.96 -17.47 -3.01
CA LEU A 147 -2.68 -18.29 -2.04
C LEU A 147 -4.16 -17.95 -2.22
N ALA A 148 -4.76 -18.55 -3.25
CA ALA A 148 -6.08 -18.15 -3.73
C ALA A 148 -7.18 -18.37 -2.67
N ALA A 149 -7.16 -19.51 -1.99
CA ALA A 149 -8.13 -19.84 -0.94
C ALA A 149 -8.07 -18.83 0.22
N GLU A 150 -6.87 -18.42 0.59
CA GLU A 150 -6.60 -17.50 1.68
C GLU A 150 -6.68 -16.01 1.23
N ARG A 151 -6.88 -15.76 -0.07
CA ARG A 151 -6.84 -14.42 -0.68
C ARG A 151 -5.60 -13.64 -0.26
N ALA A 152 -4.46 -14.32 -0.36
CA ALA A 152 -3.16 -13.88 0.11
C ALA A 152 -2.10 -14.03 -0.98
N ALA A 153 -0.92 -13.48 -0.73
CA ALA A 153 0.26 -13.70 -1.55
C ALA A 153 1.51 -13.68 -0.67
N LEU A 154 2.44 -14.61 -0.96
CA LEU A 154 3.80 -14.58 -0.45
C LEU A 154 4.71 -14.00 -1.53
N ASN A 155 5.55 -13.03 -1.17
CA ASN A 155 6.52 -12.48 -2.09
C ASN A 155 7.91 -12.30 -1.45
N ARG A 156 8.94 -12.49 -2.28
CA ARG A 156 10.33 -12.20 -1.97
C ARG A 156 11.00 -11.39 -3.08
N MET A 157 10.37 -10.30 -3.51
CA MET A 157 10.77 -9.55 -4.71
C MET A 157 12.16 -8.93 -4.62
N GLY A 158 12.59 -8.40 -3.46
CA GLY A 158 13.92 -7.81 -3.25
C GLY A 158 14.12 -6.50 -3.99
N PHE A 159 13.10 -5.64 -4.04
CA PHE A 159 13.13 -4.31 -4.65
C PHE A 159 13.62 -4.30 -6.12
N ASN A 160 13.12 -5.24 -6.94
CA ASN A 160 13.41 -5.21 -8.37
C ASN A 160 12.86 -3.93 -9.01
N ASN A 161 13.78 -3.08 -9.52
CA ASN A 161 13.46 -1.81 -10.16
C ASN A 161 14.61 -1.34 -11.07
N GLU A 162 14.32 -0.36 -11.93
CA GLU A 162 15.27 0.15 -12.94
C GLU A 162 16.24 1.20 -12.38
N GLY A 163 16.19 1.52 -11.08
CA GLY A 163 16.99 2.54 -10.41
C GLY A 163 16.49 3.96 -10.62
N ALA A 164 16.85 4.86 -9.69
CA ALA A 164 16.33 6.22 -9.63
C ALA A 164 16.48 7.01 -10.94
N ARG A 165 17.61 6.88 -11.64
CA ARG A 165 17.86 7.59 -12.91
C ARG A 165 16.94 7.14 -14.05
N ALA A 166 16.62 5.85 -14.13
CA ALA A 166 15.70 5.34 -15.14
C ALA A 166 14.26 5.70 -14.79
N VAL A 167 13.88 5.60 -13.52
CA VAL A 167 12.56 5.99 -13.03
C VAL A 167 12.29 7.47 -13.31
N LYS A 168 13.28 8.36 -13.10
CA LYS A 168 13.16 9.77 -13.49
C LYS A 168 12.75 9.93 -14.94
N ARG A 169 13.49 9.32 -15.87
CA ARG A 169 13.16 9.36 -17.31
C ARG A 169 11.78 8.81 -17.62
N ILE A 170 11.39 7.71 -17.00
CA ILE A 170 10.06 7.09 -17.18
C ILE A 170 8.95 8.05 -16.76
N LEU A 171 9.09 8.73 -15.63
CA LEU A 171 8.10 9.68 -15.15
C LEU A 171 8.04 10.95 -16.02
N GLU A 172 9.20 11.50 -16.42
CA GLU A 172 9.30 12.67 -17.29
C GLU A 172 8.67 12.41 -18.67
N GLN A 173 8.87 11.22 -19.26
CA GLN A 173 8.27 10.83 -20.54
C GLN A 173 6.74 10.81 -20.51
N GLN A 174 6.13 10.65 -19.36
CA GLN A 174 4.67 10.65 -19.23
C GLN A 174 4.07 12.06 -19.25
N LEU A 175 4.86 13.14 -19.20
CA LEU A 175 4.40 14.51 -19.25
C LEU A 175 3.24 14.79 -18.28
N LEU A 176 3.40 14.35 -17.04
CA LEU A 176 2.41 14.55 -15.99
C LEU A 176 2.39 16.03 -15.55
N PRO A 177 1.24 16.53 -15.07
CA PRO A 177 1.21 17.81 -14.38
C PRO A 177 2.21 17.82 -13.22
N PRO A 178 2.74 19.00 -12.84
CA PRO A 178 3.66 19.11 -11.70
C PRO A 178 2.98 18.66 -10.40
N PRO A 179 3.77 18.35 -9.35
CA PRO A 179 3.24 18.07 -8.02
C PRO A 179 2.22 19.11 -7.55
N GLY A 180 1.17 18.65 -6.86
CA GLY A 180 0.06 19.50 -6.39
C GLY A 180 -1.00 19.82 -7.44
N GLN A 181 -0.78 19.54 -8.74
CA GLN A 181 -1.74 19.80 -9.82
C GLN A 181 -2.26 18.52 -10.49
N ARG A 182 -1.88 17.36 -9.97
CA ARG A 182 -2.27 16.06 -10.50
C ARG A 182 -3.66 15.65 -10.03
N PRO A 183 -4.44 14.93 -10.86
CA PRO A 183 -5.74 14.40 -10.44
C PRO A 183 -5.63 13.31 -9.35
N ALA A 184 -4.53 12.54 -9.34
CA ALA A 184 -4.13 11.66 -8.25
C ALA A 184 -2.76 12.07 -7.70
N VAL A 185 -2.65 12.11 -6.39
CA VAL A 185 -1.38 12.40 -5.68
C VAL A 185 -0.39 11.25 -5.92
N LEU A 186 0.87 11.56 -6.24
CA LEU A 186 1.91 10.56 -6.47
C LEU A 186 2.96 10.59 -5.37
N GLY A 187 2.96 9.55 -4.52
CA GLY A 187 4.04 9.29 -3.58
C GLY A 187 5.15 8.48 -4.22
N LEU A 188 6.39 8.80 -3.93
CA LEU A 188 7.54 7.98 -4.34
C LEU A 188 8.12 7.27 -3.12
N ASN A 189 8.15 5.95 -3.19
CA ASN A 189 8.65 5.07 -2.14
C ASN A 189 10.11 4.69 -2.44
N PHE A 190 10.99 4.96 -1.48
CA PHE A 190 12.43 4.75 -1.59
C PHE A 190 12.90 3.64 -0.65
N GLY A 191 13.87 2.86 -1.11
CA GLY A 191 14.52 1.83 -0.33
C GLY A 191 16.02 1.79 -0.57
N LYS A 192 16.77 1.20 0.38
CA LYS A 192 18.21 1.00 0.27
C LYS A 192 18.53 0.04 -0.88
N SER A 193 19.50 0.42 -1.73
CA SER A 193 20.07 -0.48 -2.73
C SER A 193 20.71 -1.71 -2.07
N ARG A 194 20.61 -2.86 -2.70
CA ARG A 194 21.18 -4.11 -2.18
C ARG A 194 22.71 -4.04 -2.02
N LEU A 195 23.37 -3.32 -2.94
CA LEU A 195 24.83 -3.15 -2.95
C LEU A 195 25.34 -2.22 -1.86
N THR A 196 24.47 -1.38 -1.30
CA THR A 196 24.82 -0.38 -0.29
C THR A 196 24.82 -1.00 1.10
N SER A 197 25.85 -0.72 1.92
CA SER A 197 25.88 -1.12 3.34
C SER A 197 24.88 -0.33 4.18
N LEU A 198 24.65 -0.75 5.43
CA LEU A 198 23.75 -0.02 6.33
C LEU A 198 24.28 1.36 6.71
N GLU A 199 25.60 1.51 6.86
CA GLU A 199 26.24 2.77 7.20
C GLU A 199 26.05 3.83 6.11
N LEU A 200 26.03 3.41 4.84
CA LEU A 200 25.85 4.26 3.67
C LEU A 200 24.37 4.39 3.24
N ALA A 201 23.45 3.73 3.93
CA ALA A 201 22.03 3.78 3.61
C ALA A 201 21.49 5.21 3.56
N PRO A 202 21.77 6.13 4.50
CA PRO A 202 21.27 7.49 4.46
C PRO A 202 21.62 8.23 3.15
N ASP A 203 22.83 8.04 2.62
CA ASP A 203 23.25 8.67 1.38
C ASP A 203 22.65 8.03 0.13
N ASP A 204 22.43 6.72 0.15
CA ASP A 204 21.75 5.99 -0.94
C ASP A 204 20.28 6.46 -1.08
N TYR A 205 19.55 6.59 0.05
CA TYR A 205 18.20 7.16 0.05
C TYR A 205 18.22 8.64 -0.38
N ALA A 206 19.16 9.43 0.13
CA ALA A 206 19.29 10.84 -0.18
C ALA A 206 19.55 11.07 -1.68
N SER A 207 20.43 10.27 -2.30
CA SER A 207 20.70 10.34 -3.74
C SER A 207 19.46 10.08 -4.59
N SER A 208 18.66 9.08 -4.19
CA SER A 208 17.41 8.75 -4.88
C SER A 208 16.36 9.85 -4.71
N LEU A 209 16.20 10.34 -3.47
CA LEU A 209 15.22 11.37 -3.14
C LEU A 209 15.56 12.71 -3.80
N GLU A 210 16.79 13.16 -3.72
CA GLU A 210 17.23 14.42 -4.34
C GLU A 210 16.95 14.44 -5.85
N LEU A 211 17.25 13.34 -6.53
CA LEU A 211 17.01 13.20 -7.98
C LEU A 211 15.54 13.24 -8.35
N LEU A 212 14.66 12.67 -7.50
CA LEU A 212 13.25 12.43 -7.81
C LEU A 212 12.28 13.36 -7.07
N ALA A 213 12.76 14.14 -6.10
CA ALA A 213 11.95 15.09 -5.33
C ALA A 213 11.10 16.03 -6.20
N PRO A 214 11.59 16.59 -7.34
CA PRO A 214 10.78 17.44 -8.20
C PRO A 214 9.57 16.74 -8.84
N LEU A 215 9.53 15.42 -8.80
CA LEU A 215 8.48 14.60 -9.39
C LEU A 215 7.53 13.98 -8.34
N ALA A 216 7.80 14.16 -7.05
CA ALA A 216 7.04 13.59 -5.95
C ALA A 216 6.09 14.61 -5.32
N ASP A 217 4.85 14.22 -5.05
CA ASP A 217 3.96 14.99 -4.17
C ASP A 217 4.33 14.73 -2.70
N TYR A 218 4.76 13.50 -2.36
CA TYR A 218 5.33 13.12 -1.06
C TYR A 218 6.34 11.97 -1.26
N ALA A 219 7.21 11.78 -0.27
CA ALA A 219 8.21 10.72 -0.29
C ALA A 219 7.99 9.74 0.87
N VAL A 220 8.35 8.47 0.64
CA VAL A 220 8.22 7.40 1.65
C VAL A 220 9.57 6.72 1.85
N VAL A 221 10.03 6.71 3.09
CA VAL A 221 11.18 5.93 3.55
C VAL A 221 10.72 4.52 3.87
N ASN A 222 11.07 3.56 3.02
CA ASN A 222 10.69 2.17 3.19
C ASN A 222 11.81 1.39 3.90
N VAL A 223 11.70 1.26 5.22
CA VAL A 223 12.61 0.49 6.07
C VAL A 223 12.05 -0.87 6.49
N SER A 224 10.96 -1.32 5.86
CA SER A 224 10.12 -2.42 6.36
C SER A 224 10.16 -3.69 5.53
N SER A 225 10.85 -3.72 4.37
CA SER A 225 10.87 -4.91 3.52
C SER A 225 11.64 -6.07 4.17
N PRO A 226 11.03 -7.27 4.25
CA PRO A 226 11.73 -8.45 4.73
C PRO A 226 12.71 -9.07 3.72
N ASN A 227 12.71 -8.55 2.49
CA ASN A 227 13.34 -9.18 1.32
C ASN A 227 14.69 -8.55 0.95
N THR A 228 15.17 -7.61 1.75
CA THR A 228 16.48 -6.94 1.61
C THR A 228 17.25 -7.11 2.90
N PRO A 229 18.43 -7.76 2.88
CA PRO A 229 19.21 -8.03 4.10
C PRO A 229 19.50 -6.74 4.88
N GLY A 230 19.30 -6.79 6.19
CA GLY A 230 19.59 -5.71 7.12
C GLY A 230 18.69 -4.48 7.01
N LEU A 231 17.74 -4.44 6.05
CA LEU A 231 16.93 -3.26 5.86
C LEU A 231 16.06 -2.92 7.07
N ARG A 232 15.53 -3.93 7.75
CA ARG A 232 14.65 -3.74 8.90
C ARG A 232 15.37 -3.21 10.13
N ASP A 233 16.70 -3.35 10.18
CA ASP A 233 17.54 -2.78 11.24
C ASP A 233 17.44 -1.23 11.21
N LEU A 234 17.15 -0.64 10.03
CA LEU A 234 16.89 0.80 9.92
C LEU A 234 15.61 1.26 10.65
N GLN A 235 14.81 0.37 11.21
CA GLN A 235 13.68 0.72 12.09
C GLN A 235 14.11 0.93 13.55
N GLU A 236 15.35 0.61 13.90
CA GLU A 236 15.94 0.97 15.17
C GLU A 236 16.06 2.51 15.27
N GLU A 237 15.76 3.06 16.43
CA GLU A 237 15.58 4.52 16.64
C GLU A 237 16.77 5.34 16.13
N SER A 238 17.99 4.98 16.54
CA SER A 238 19.21 5.72 16.21
C SER A 238 19.46 5.75 14.69
N LEU A 239 19.26 4.62 14.02
CA LEU A 239 19.45 4.48 12.58
C LEU A 239 18.37 5.19 11.79
N LEU A 240 17.10 5.09 12.24
CA LEU A 240 15.99 5.78 11.60
C LEU A 240 16.13 7.30 11.76
N ARG A 241 16.48 7.80 12.94
CA ARG A 241 16.71 9.23 13.20
C ARG A 241 17.80 9.77 12.29
N ARG A 242 18.96 9.12 12.23
CA ARG A 242 20.08 9.49 11.33
C ARG A 242 19.65 9.53 9.87
N LEU A 243 18.86 8.55 9.42
CA LEU A 243 18.34 8.50 8.06
C LEU A 243 17.41 9.69 7.79
N VAL A 244 16.43 9.94 8.65
CA VAL A 244 15.46 11.04 8.52
C VAL A 244 16.17 12.39 8.52
N GLU A 245 17.09 12.63 9.46
CA GLU A 245 17.90 13.86 9.52
C GLU A 245 18.66 14.11 8.22
N ARG A 246 19.26 13.07 7.65
CA ARG A 246 20.01 13.18 6.37
C ARG A 246 19.10 13.60 5.23
N LEU A 247 17.88 13.04 5.15
CA LEU A 247 16.93 13.35 4.10
C LEU A 247 16.35 14.76 4.24
N ARG A 248 16.05 15.19 5.47
CA ARG A 248 15.51 16.54 5.74
C ARG A 248 16.48 17.67 5.42
N ARG A 249 17.79 17.39 5.37
CA ARG A 249 18.81 18.37 4.94
C ARG A 249 18.82 18.62 3.42
N LEU A 250 18.07 17.85 2.64
CA LEU A 250 17.95 18.08 1.20
C LEU A 250 17.18 19.38 0.93
N PRO A 251 17.65 20.23 -0.02
CA PRO A 251 17.06 21.56 -0.25
C PRO A 251 15.58 21.54 -0.65
N ALA A 252 15.11 20.47 -1.28
CA ALA A 252 13.75 20.34 -1.79
C ALA A 252 13.11 19.01 -1.32
N CYS A 253 13.22 18.70 -0.02
CA CYS A 253 12.62 17.50 0.53
C CYS A 253 11.09 17.64 0.53
N PRO A 254 10.35 16.79 -0.20
CA PRO A 254 8.89 16.76 -0.12
C PRO A 254 8.44 16.21 1.26
N PRO A 255 7.14 16.32 1.60
CA PRO A 255 6.61 15.70 2.81
C PRO A 255 7.08 14.25 2.94
N LEU A 256 7.73 13.92 4.07
CA LEU A 256 8.42 12.65 4.25
C LEU A 256 7.63 11.75 5.20
N LEU A 257 7.27 10.54 4.74
CA LEU A 257 6.61 9.51 5.52
C LEU A 257 7.57 8.33 5.74
N VAL A 258 7.31 7.53 6.78
CA VAL A 258 7.99 6.24 7.01
C VAL A 258 7.02 5.08 6.86
N LYS A 259 7.46 3.99 6.20
CA LYS A 259 6.67 2.74 6.08
C LYS A 259 7.30 1.66 6.95
N ILE A 260 6.50 1.12 7.89
CA ILE A 260 6.96 0.18 8.91
C ILE A 260 6.53 -1.27 8.65
N ALA A 261 7.23 -2.21 9.30
CA ALA A 261 6.89 -3.63 9.27
C ALA A 261 5.76 -3.96 10.26
N PRO A 262 4.93 -4.99 9.99
CA PRO A 262 3.92 -5.44 10.95
C PRO A 262 4.51 -6.23 12.11
N ASP A 263 5.71 -6.80 11.93
CA ASP A 263 6.34 -7.75 12.84
C ASP A 263 7.18 -7.06 13.94
N LEU A 264 7.05 -5.73 14.07
CA LEU A 264 7.69 -4.97 15.14
C LEU A 264 7.04 -5.28 16.49
N GLU A 265 7.86 -5.31 17.53
CA GLU A 265 7.40 -5.32 18.92
C GLU A 265 6.72 -3.99 19.26
N ASP A 266 5.84 -4.03 20.22
CA ASP A 266 5.00 -2.90 20.59
C ASP A 266 5.81 -1.65 21.00
N ASP A 267 6.89 -1.82 21.77
CA ASP A 267 7.76 -0.72 22.18
C ASP A 267 8.48 -0.05 21.00
N ALA A 268 8.84 -0.83 19.99
CA ALA A 268 9.43 -0.32 18.76
C ALA A 268 8.43 0.50 17.94
N ILE A 269 7.16 0.08 17.90
CA ILE A 269 6.07 0.84 17.24
C ILE A 269 5.88 2.19 17.94
N ASP A 270 5.84 2.21 19.28
CA ASP A 270 5.70 3.45 20.06
C ASP A 270 6.89 4.37 19.87
N THR A 271 8.10 3.82 19.82
CA THR A 271 9.33 4.59 19.57
C THR A 271 9.31 5.24 18.20
N ILE A 272 8.91 4.51 17.15
CA ILE A 272 8.79 5.09 15.81
C ILE A 272 7.69 6.16 15.76
N ALA A 273 6.58 5.98 16.47
CA ALA A 273 5.51 6.99 16.55
C ALA A 273 6.00 8.29 17.18
N ARG A 274 6.74 8.21 18.29
CA ARG A 274 7.36 9.37 18.95
C ARG A 274 8.40 10.04 18.04
N LEU A 275 9.31 9.26 17.47
CA LEU A 275 10.32 9.77 16.54
C LEU A 275 9.69 10.49 15.34
N ALA A 276 8.62 9.93 14.77
CA ALA A 276 7.92 10.56 13.65
C ALA A 276 7.38 11.94 14.01
N TYR A 277 6.88 12.12 15.21
CA TYR A 277 6.42 13.41 15.71
C TYR A 277 7.59 14.38 15.97
N GLU A 278 8.62 13.93 16.68
CA GLU A 278 9.82 14.72 17.04
C GLU A 278 10.57 15.20 15.80
N GLU A 279 10.74 14.32 14.82
CA GLU A 279 11.43 14.64 13.56
C GLU A 279 10.51 15.32 12.52
N GLY A 280 9.25 15.62 12.87
CA GLY A 280 8.31 16.29 11.98
C GLY A 280 8.06 15.51 10.69
N LEU A 281 7.98 14.16 10.74
CA LEU A 281 7.53 13.37 9.61
C LEU A 281 6.07 13.71 9.27
N ALA A 282 5.76 13.66 7.98
CA ALA A 282 4.42 13.95 7.48
C ALA A 282 3.40 12.83 7.77
N GLY A 283 3.87 11.65 8.17
CA GLY A 283 3.01 10.54 8.54
C GLY A 283 3.73 9.19 8.60
N ILE A 284 2.97 8.15 8.97
CA ILE A 284 3.43 6.76 9.02
C ILE A 284 2.51 5.88 8.16
N ILE A 285 3.10 4.95 7.40
CA ILE A 285 2.37 3.94 6.63
C ILE A 285 2.46 2.59 7.36
N ALA A 286 1.33 2.10 7.82
CA ALA A 286 1.18 0.85 8.54
C ALA A 286 0.24 -0.09 7.76
N VAL A 287 0.74 -1.20 7.20
CA VAL A 287 2.07 -1.82 7.36
C VAL A 287 2.59 -2.38 6.02
N ASN A 288 3.84 -2.88 6.00
CA ASN A 288 4.34 -3.72 4.91
C ASN A 288 3.85 -5.18 5.08
N THR A 289 4.46 -6.14 4.39
CA THR A 289 4.17 -7.58 4.48
C THR A 289 4.83 -8.22 5.71
N SER A 290 4.19 -9.27 6.26
CA SER A 290 4.66 -9.98 7.46
C SER A 290 5.59 -11.15 7.14
N GLN A 291 6.59 -11.39 7.99
CA GLN A 291 7.35 -12.64 8.02
C GLN A 291 6.66 -13.72 8.85
N ASP A 292 5.75 -13.35 9.73
CA ASP A 292 4.88 -14.29 10.40
C ASP A 292 3.95 -14.96 9.37
N ARG A 293 3.73 -16.24 9.55
CA ARG A 293 2.86 -17.03 8.65
C ARG A 293 1.38 -16.97 9.01
N LEU A 294 1.04 -16.27 10.10
CA LEU A 294 -0.34 -15.91 10.46
C LEU A 294 -1.30 -17.12 10.41
N GLY A 295 -0.87 -18.24 10.98
CA GLY A 295 -1.63 -19.50 11.03
C GLY A 295 -1.56 -20.36 9.75
N LEU A 296 -0.76 -19.98 8.75
CA LEU A 296 -0.64 -20.68 7.46
C LEU A 296 0.70 -21.42 7.30
N ALA A 297 1.43 -21.70 8.38
CA ALA A 297 2.78 -22.27 8.32
C ALA A 297 2.88 -23.55 7.46
N ASP A 298 1.90 -24.46 7.60
CA ASP A 298 1.87 -25.75 6.90
C ASP A 298 1.29 -25.69 5.48
N ARG A 299 0.78 -24.54 5.04
CA ARG A 299 0.22 -24.36 3.69
C ARG A 299 1.30 -24.58 2.64
N ARG A 300 1.13 -25.58 1.75
CA ARG A 300 2.05 -25.86 0.66
C ARG A 300 1.83 -24.92 -0.52
N LEU A 301 2.94 -24.49 -1.11
CA LEU A 301 2.99 -23.63 -2.29
C LEU A 301 3.14 -24.48 -3.55
N ALA A 302 2.20 -24.42 -4.47
CA ALA A 302 2.22 -25.21 -5.71
C ALA A 302 3.49 -24.94 -6.55
N GLY A 303 3.96 -23.68 -6.59
CA GLY A 303 5.13 -23.29 -7.40
C GLY A 303 6.48 -23.77 -6.89
N SER A 304 6.61 -24.17 -5.59
CA SER A 304 7.88 -24.67 -5.03
C SER A 304 7.75 -26.03 -4.34
N GLY A 305 6.52 -26.48 -4.06
CA GLY A 305 6.25 -27.71 -3.30
C GLY A 305 6.55 -27.61 -1.81
N ARG A 306 7.15 -26.49 -1.35
CA ARG A 306 7.48 -26.23 0.06
C ARG A 306 6.29 -25.73 0.84
N THR A 307 6.36 -25.84 2.16
CA THR A 307 5.40 -25.18 3.05
C THR A 307 5.69 -23.68 3.14
N LEU A 308 4.70 -22.91 3.58
CA LEU A 308 4.86 -21.46 3.79
C LEU A 308 5.93 -21.17 4.85
N ALA A 309 6.09 -22.03 5.84
CA ALA A 309 7.14 -21.92 6.86
C ALA A 309 8.56 -22.03 6.27
N GLU A 310 8.74 -22.90 5.27
CA GLU A 310 10.02 -23.16 4.62
C GLU A 310 10.40 -22.09 3.57
N GLU A 311 9.43 -21.26 3.15
CA GLU A 311 9.68 -20.24 2.11
C GLU A 311 9.96 -18.87 2.72
N ALA A 312 11.05 -18.26 2.23
CA ALA A 312 11.36 -16.87 2.56
C ALA A 312 10.35 -15.91 1.88
N GLY A 313 10.14 -14.77 2.50
CA GLY A 313 9.29 -13.71 1.92
C GLY A 313 8.30 -13.13 2.91
N GLY A 314 7.57 -12.12 2.44
CA GLY A 314 6.52 -11.46 3.20
C GLY A 314 5.13 -11.86 2.74
N LEU A 315 4.26 -12.19 3.71
CA LEU A 315 2.87 -12.54 3.52
C LEU A 315 1.99 -11.29 3.51
N SER A 316 1.07 -11.21 2.55
CA SER A 316 0.11 -10.12 2.37
C SER A 316 -1.31 -10.65 2.14
N GLY A 317 -2.30 -9.77 2.14
CA GLY A 317 -3.71 -10.13 1.93
C GLY A 317 -4.48 -10.34 3.21
N ARG A 318 -5.54 -11.13 3.17
CA ARG A 318 -6.48 -11.31 4.30
C ARG A 318 -5.82 -11.72 5.61
N PRO A 319 -4.84 -12.63 5.64
CA PRO A 319 -4.22 -13.04 6.90
C PRO A 319 -3.60 -11.87 7.68
N LEU A 320 -3.14 -10.83 6.97
CA LEU A 320 -2.50 -9.67 7.60
C LEU A 320 -3.49 -8.69 8.28
N ARG A 321 -4.81 -8.88 8.15
CA ARG A 321 -5.83 -7.91 8.63
C ARG A 321 -5.72 -7.59 10.11
N GLY A 322 -5.69 -8.61 10.95
CA GLY A 322 -5.67 -8.46 12.41
C GLY A 322 -4.46 -7.63 12.84
N ARG A 323 -3.26 -8.13 12.50
CA ARG A 323 -2.01 -7.46 12.88
C ARG A 323 -1.88 -6.04 12.32
N ALA A 324 -2.31 -5.81 11.08
CA ALA A 324 -2.31 -4.46 10.51
C ALA A 324 -3.23 -3.48 11.26
N LEU A 325 -4.37 -3.97 11.77
CA LEU A 325 -5.27 -3.16 12.59
C LEU A 325 -4.69 -2.86 13.98
N GLU A 326 -4.10 -3.85 14.62
CA GLU A 326 -3.44 -3.69 15.92
C GLU A 326 -2.33 -2.64 15.87
N VAL A 327 -1.42 -2.77 14.90
CA VAL A 327 -0.33 -1.79 14.69
C VAL A 327 -0.90 -0.39 14.44
N LEU A 328 -1.94 -0.28 13.61
CA LEU A 328 -2.56 1.02 13.32
C LEU A 328 -3.17 1.66 14.57
N ARG A 329 -3.90 0.88 15.38
CA ARG A 329 -4.50 1.36 16.63
C ARG A 329 -3.44 1.82 17.63
N ARG A 330 -2.36 1.05 17.76
CA ARG A 330 -1.25 1.39 18.63
C ARG A 330 -0.57 2.70 18.19
N LEU A 331 -0.25 2.82 16.89
CA LEU A 331 0.28 4.06 16.35
C LEU A 331 -0.63 5.26 16.63
N ARG A 332 -1.94 5.11 16.44
CA ARG A 332 -2.90 6.18 16.70
C ARG A 332 -2.93 6.56 18.20
N ALA A 333 -2.88 5.58 19.08
CA ALA A 333 -2.85 5.81 20.51
C ALA A 333 -1.58 6.56 20.95
N THR A 334 -0.43 6.21 20.39
CA THR A 334 0.87 6.81 20.76
C THR A 334 1.11 8.16 20.06
N ALA A 335 0.85 8.26 18.75
CA ALA A 335 1.11 9.46 17.96
C ALA A 335 0.02 10.54 18.10
N GLY A 336 -1.14 10.20 18.66
CA GLY A 336 -2.27 11.12 18.75
C GLY A 336 -2.90 11.45 17.38
N PRO A 337 -3.87 12.38 17.35
CA PRO A 337 -4.64 12.69 16.14
C PRO A 337 -3.87 13.53 15.10
N ALA A 338 -2.82 14.24 15.52
CA ALA A 338 -2.12 15.20 14.67
C ALA A 338 -1.26 14.54 13.57
N LEU A 339 -0.73 13.33 13.79
CA LEU A 339 0.09 12.63 12.82
C LEU A 339 -0.79 11.82 11.85
N PRO A 340 -0.78 12.13 10.54
CA PRO A 340 -1.48 11.33 9.54
C PRO A 340 -0.96 9.89 9.48
N LEU A 341 -1.89 8.93 9.47
CA LEU A 341 -1.59 7.51 9.29
C LEU A 341 -2.19 6.99 7.99
N ILE A 342 -1.45 6.16 7.26
CA ILE A 342 -1.94 5.46 6.08
C ILE A 342 -2.05 3.98 6.40
N GLY A 343 -3.29 3.46 6.40
CA GLY A 343 -3.57 2.05 6.70
C GLY A 343 -3.37 1.16 5.47
N VAL A 344 -2.58 0.09 5.63
CA VAL A 344 -2.32 -0.92 4.59
C VAL A 344 -2.36 -2.32 5.21
N GLY A 345 -2.85 -3.31 4.48
CA GLY A 345 -2.85 -4.71 4.90
C GLY A 345 -4.25 -5.31 4.98
N GLY A 346 -4.54 -6.24 4.08
CA GLY A 346 -5.77 -7.01 4.02
C GLY A 346 -7.04 -6.24 3.65
N ILE A 347 -6.94 -5.02 3.12
CA ILE A 347 -8.11 -4.21 2.72
C ILE A 347 -8.61 -4.71 1.36
N ASP A 348 -9.82 -5.31 1.33
CA ASP A 348 -10.45 -5.86 0.14
C ASP A 348 -11.96 -5.55 0.07
N SER A 349 -12.47 -4.69 0.94
CA SER A 349 -13.89 -4.32 0.99
C SER A 349 -14.10 -2.98 1.69
N ALA A 350 -15.27 -2.39 1.53
CA ALA A 350 -15.64 -1.14 2.19
C ALA A 350 -15.70 -1.25 3.72
N PRO A 351 -16.25 -2.33 4.33
CA PRO A 351 -16.21 -2.51 5.78
C PRO A 351 -14.79 -2.47 6.35
N ILE A 352 -13.83 -3.15 5.71
CA ILE A 352 -12.45 -3.17 6.17
C ILE A 352 -11.77 -1.80 5.98
N ALA A 353 -12.07 -1.09 4.90
CA ALA A 353 -11.57 0.28 4.71
C ALA A 353 -12.12 1.24 5.78
N TRP A 354 -13.42 1.15 6.09
CA TRP A 354 -14.06 1.91 7.17
C TRP A 354 -13.43 1.62 8.53
N GLU A 355 -13.25 0.33 8.86
CA GLU A 355 -12.58 -0.09 10.09
C GLU A 355 -11.19 0.53 10.23
N ARG A 356 -10.39 0.62 9.16
CA ARG A 356 -9.07 1.27 9.18
C ARG A 356 -9.19 2.78 9.44
N ILE A 357 -10.16 3.44 8.79
CA ILE A 357 -10.36 4.88 8.97
C ILE A 357 -10.80 5.18 10.39
N THR A 358 -11.81 4.49 10.89
CA THR A 358 -12.32 4.71 12.25
C THR A 358 -11.33 4.28 13.34
N ALA A 359 -10.38 3.38 13.03
CA ALA A 359 -9.26 3.05 13.90
C ALA A 359 -8.12 4.09 13.86
N GLY A 360 -8.16 5.08 12.97
CA GLY A 360 -7.21 6.19 12.96
C GLY A 360 -6.45 6.42 11.65
N ALA A 361 -6.69 5.64 10.59
CA ALA A 361 -6.08 5.91 9.29
C ALA A 361 -6.75 7.12 8.61
N SER A 362 -5.97 8.12 8.22
CA SER A 362 -6.44 9.23 7.38
C SER A 362 -6.61 8.78 5.92
N LEU A 363 -5.77 7.87 5.46
CA LEU A 363 -5.77 7.30 4.12
C LEU A 363 -5.63 5.78 4.20
N VAL A 364 -6.06 5.07 3.16
CA VAL A 364 -5.92 3.61 3.06
C VAL A 364 -5.33 3.21 1.70
N GLN A 365 -4.50 2.17 1.71
CA GLN A 365 -3.90 1.63 0.48
C GLN A 365 -4.32 0.18 0.26
N VAL A 366 -4.47 -0.20 -1.01
CA VAL A 366 -4.76 -1.57 -1.42
C VAL A 366 -3.68 -2.09 -2.37
N TYR A 367 -3.43 -3.39 -2.30
CA TYR A 367 -2.58 -4.14 -3.23
C TYR A 367 -3.21 -5.50 -3.51
N THR A 368 -3.01 -6.48 -2.62
CA THR A 368 -3.49 -7.86 -2.77
C THR A 368 -5.01 -7.92 -2.94
N GLY A 369 -5.76 -7.14 -2.14
CA GLY A 369 -7.21 -7.05 -2.27
C GLY A 369 -7.65 -6.57 -3.66
N TRP A 370 -6.94 -5.60 -4.25
CA TRP A 370 -7.26 -5.11 -5.59
C TRP A 370 -7.01 -6.17 -6.68
N ILE A 371 -5.98 -7.00 -6.53
CA ILE A 371 -5.71 -8.10 -7.46
C ILE A 371 -6.84 -9.15 -7.39
N TYR A 372 -7.32 -9.50 -6.18
CA TYR A 372 -8.39 -10.50 -6.02
C TYR A 372 -9.77 -9.98 -6.41
N GLU A 373 -10.10 -8.74 -6.08
CA GLU A 373 -11.41 -8.14 -6.33
C GLU A 373 -11.54 -7.45 -7.69
N GLY A 374 -10.41 -7.12 -8.31
CA GLY A 374 -10.36 -6.39 -9.58
C GLY A 374 -10.61 -4.89 -9.46
N PRO A 375 -10.72 -4.20 -10.61
CA PRO A 375 -10.80 -2.74 -10.65
C PRO A 375 -12.04 -2.17 -9.95
N GLU A 376 -13.13 -2.90 -9.86
CA GLU A 376 -14.36 -2.49 -9.16
C GLU A 376 -14.21 -2.34 -7.64
N LEU A 377 -13.15 -2.88 -7.05
CA LEU A 377 -12.91 -2.68 -5.63
C LEU A 377 -12.83 -1.19 -5.28
N VAL A 378 -12.30 -0.35 -6.19
CA VAL A 378 -12.14 1.10 -5.97
C VAL A 378 -13.50 1.79 -5.77
N PRO A 379 -14.42 1.77 -6.76
CA PRO A 379 -15.71 2.40 -6.60
C PRO A 379 -16.52 1.80 -5.44
N ARG A 380 -16.51 0.48 -5.24
CA ARG A 380 -17.25 -0.16 -4.14
C ARG A 380 -16.81 0.33 -2.76
N ILE A 381 -15.50 0.53 -2.55
CA ILE A 381 -15.04 1.10 -1.27
C ILE A 381 -15.50 2.55 -1.13
N LEU A 382 -15.35 3.38 -2.16
CA LEU A 382 -15.72 4.80 -2.08
C LEU A 382 -17.22 4.97 -1.85
N GLU A 383 -18.06 4.20 -2.54
CA GLU A 383 -19.52 4.18 -2.32
C GLU A 383 -19.88 3.78 -0.90
N GLY A 384 -19.25 2.70 -0.39
CA GLY A 384 -19.46 2.26 0.98
C GLY A 384 -19.03 3.29 2.02
N LEU A 385 -17.91 3.99 1.81
CA LEU A 385 -17.48 5.07 2.69
C LEU A 385 -18.48 6.24 2.68
N SER A 386 -18.99 6.66 1.51
CA SER A 386 -20.03 7.69 1.40
C SER A 386 -21.30 7.30 2.14
N GLN A 387 -21.75 6.04 1.99
CA GLN A 387 -22.92 5.51 2.71
C GLN A 387 -22.72 5.52 4.24
N GLN A 388 -21.49 5.27 4.73
CA GLN A 388 -21.21 5.36 6.16
C GLN A 388 -21.22 6.80 6.67
N LEU A 389 -20.75 7.76 5.87
CA LEU A 389 -20.89 9.17 6.22
C LEU A 389 -22.36 9.56 6.38
N ASP A 390 -23.24 9.13 5.45
CA ASP A 390 -24.69 9.37 5.53
C ASP A 390 -25.28 8.73 6.80
N ARG A 391 -24.95 7.47 7.05
CA ARG A 391 -25.47 6.71 8.19
C ARG A 391 -25.13 7.30 9.54
N HIS A 392 -23.89 7.80 9.69
CA HIS A 392 -23.40 8.39 10.94
C HIS A 392 -23.58 9.92 11.00
N GLY A 393 -24.19 10.55 9.99
CA GLY A 393 -24.38 11.99 9.94
C GLY A 393 -23.10 12.80 9.88
N LEU A 394 -22.02 12.22 9.29
CA LEU A 394 -20.71 12.87 9.17
C LEU A 394 -20.66 13.74 7.90
N ARG A 395 -20.07 14.91 8.01
CA ARG A 395 -19.93 15.88 6.91
C ARG A 395 -18.70 15.59 6.04
N THR A 396 -17.67 14.98 6.62
CA THR A 396 -16.41 14.67 5.93
C THR A 396 -15.82 13.36 6.43
N ILE A 397 -14.99 12.72 5.61
CA ILE A 397 -14.26 11.51 6.00
C ILE A 397 -13.24 11.78 7.12
N ALA A 398 -12.77 13.01 7.25
CA ALA A 398 -11.87 13.41 8.32
C ALA A 398 -12.53 13.28 9.71
N GLU A 399 -13.84 13.50 9.81
CA GLU A 399 -14.60 13.32 11.06
C GLU A 399 -14.69 11.83 11.48
N ALA A 400 -14.55 10.91 10.53
CA ALA A 400 -14.53 9.47 10.80
C ALA A 400 -13.17 8.97 11.29
N VAL A 401 -12.09 9.71 11.05
CA VAL A 401 -10.73 9.27 11.41
C VAL A 401 -10.57 9.13 12.92
N GLY A 402 -10.32 7.91 13.39
CA GLY A 402 -10.14 7.63 14.82
C GLY A 402 -11.42 7.67 15.65
N SER A 403 -12.59 7.76 15.03
CA SER A 403 -13.88 7.85 15.72
C SER A 403 -14.33 6.57 16.41
N GLY A 404 -13.80 5.41 16.02
CA GLY A 404 -14.25 4.10 16.51
C GLY A 404 -15.66 3.69 16.05
N LEU A 405 -16.29 4.45 15.14
CA LEU A 405 -17.65 4.17 14.67
C LEU A 405 -17.72 2.84 13.91
N PRO A 406 -18.72 1.98 14.21
CA PRO A 406 -18.89 0.68 13.57
C PRO A 406 -19.33 0.81 12.11
N TRP A 407 -19.19 -0.26 11.34
CA TRP A 407 -19.71 -0.35 9.98
C TRP A 407 -21.26 -0.32 9.93
N ARG A 408 -21.94 -0.77 11.00
CA ARG A 408 -23.41 -0.90 11.08
C ARG A 408 -23.99 -0.05 12.19
#